data_898779519baa83f3c10e0b7e484c826e
#
_entry.id   898779519baa83f3c10e0b7e484c826e
#
_cell.length_a   1.000
_cell.length_b   1.000
_cell.length_c   1.000
_cell.angle_alpha   90.00
_cell.angle_beta   90.00
_cell.angle_gamma   90.00
#
_symmetry.space_group_name_H-M   'P 1'
#
loop_
_entity.id
_entity.type
_entity.pdbx_description
1 polymer ?
#
loop_
_entity_poly.entity_id
_entity_poly.type
_entity_poly.pdbx_seq_one_letter_code
_entity_poly.pdbx_strand_id
1 'polypeptide(L)'
;MKKLYTEGHRGACAYCPENTLLSYEKAIDMGVDAFEFDIWLSKDKVPVLMHDCNPKRTCGVEGCLRDMTLEEIKQLDPCYEEKFGNKFKGQVEVPTLRELLELVKAKRPDMMLGVEIKEYTEETVDIAVALLKEYGIFDRCWFYAFNGRIIRYLKEKYNARTMGYPDFQMQEFDGYDAYDEIGLCMWICKSELCEFYMAKGLPAHMFCADTAEDVQLCIDRGASLITANDPAPLLEIAKNL
;
A
#
# COMPACT_ATOMS: atom_id res chain seq x y z
N MET A 1 -2.19 -12.99 22.88
CA MET A 1 -1.76 -11.71 22.27
C MET A 1 -2.56 -11.49 21.01
N LYS A 2 -2.87 -10.24 20.61
CA LYS A 2 -3.44 -10.00 19.27
C LYS A 2 -2.37 -10.37 18.22
N LYS A 3 -2.79 -10.98 17.11
CA LYS A 3 -1.88 -11.27 16.00
C LYS A 3 -1.31 -9.97 15.45
N LEU A 4 0.02 -9.88 15.32
CA LEU A 4 0.71 -8.85 14.57
C LEU A 4 0.71 -9.26 13.09
N TYR A 5 0.28 -8.37 12.20
CA TYR A 5 0.35 -8.59 10.76
C TYR A 5 1.63 -7.96 10.18
N THR A 6 2.23 -8.65 9.23
CA THR A 6 3.42 -8.21 8.51
C THR A 6 3.05 -7.80 7.09
N GLU A 7 3.46 -6.59 6.66
CA GLU A 7 3.12 -6.04 5.36
C GLU A 7 4.35 -5.54 4.60
N GLY A 8 4.45 -5.91 3.32
CA GLY A 8 5.45 -5.38 2.41
C GLY A 8 4.97 -4.09 1.73
N HIS A 9 5.71 -2.99 1.86
CA HIS A 9 5.40 -1.69 1.27
C HIS A 9 5.66 -1.72 -0.24
N ARG A 10 4.63 -1.52 -1.05
CA ARG A 10 4.71 -1.61 -2.52
C ARG A 10 5.32 -2.94 -2.99
N GLY A 11 4.99 -4.02 -2.28
CA GLY A 11 5.66 -5.30 -2.36
C GLY A 11 6.87 -5.41 -1.42
N ALA A 12 8.01 -5.87 -1.92
CA ALA A 12 9.29 -5.90 -1.21
C ALA A 12 10.24 -4.87 -1.85
N CYS A 13 9.91 -3.59 -1.72
CA CYS A 13 10.51 -2.52 -2.51
C CYS A 13 11.98 -2.22 -2.16
N ALA A 14 12.52 -2.77 -1.07
CA ALA A 14 13.97 -2.73 -0.83
C ALA A 14 14.75 -3.63 -1.80
N TYR A 15 14.14 -4.67 -2.34
CA TYR A 15 14.77 -5.70 -3.17
C TYR A 15 14.46 -5.58 -4.66
N CYS A 16 13.27 -5.08 -4.99
CA CYS A 16 12.75 -4.98 -6.36
C CYS A 16 12.11 -3.60 -6.58
N PRO A 17 11.99 -3.13 -7.84
CA PRO A 17 11.29 -1.88 -8.12
C PRO A 17 9.87 -1.89 -7.57
N GLU A 18 9.53 -0.84 -6.83
CA GLU A 18 8.23 -0.69 -6.14
C GLU A 18 7.04 -0.77 -7.10
N ASN A 19 5.90 -1.25 -6.60
CA ASN A 19 4.66 -1.36 -7.38
C ASN A 19 4.79 -2.17 -8.68
N THR A 20 5.72 -3.14 -8.75
CA THR A 20 5.87 -4.07 -9.88
C THR A 20 5.44 -5.49 -9.47
N LEU A 21 5.03 -6.31 -10.45
CA LEU A 21 4.69 -7.72 -10.18
C LEU A 21 5.88 -8.47 -9.55
N LEU A 22 7.10 -8.13 -9.95
CA LEU A 22 8.33 -8.70 -9.37
C LEU A 22 8.47 -8.37 -7.88
N SER A 23 8.13 -7.14 -7.47
CA SER A 23 8.16 -6.73 -6.06
C SER A 23 7.10 -7.46 -5.22
N TYR A 24 5.90 -7.64 -5.76
CA TYR A 24 4.84 -8.39 -5.07
C TYR A 24 5.14 -9.88 -4.99
N GLU A 25 5.63 -10.48 -6.06
CA GLU A 25 6.09 -11.87 -6.05
C GLU A 25 7.18 -12.09 -5.01
N LYS A 26 8.15 -11.16 -4.92
CA LYS A 26 9.19 -11.18 -3.89
C LYS A 26 8.63 -11.11 -2.48
N ALA A 27 7.63 -10.26 -2.23
CA ALA A 27 6.97 -10.15 -0.93
C ALA A 27 6.22 -11.46 -0.57
N ILE A 28 5.52 -12.06 -1.52
CA ILE A 28 4.87 -13.37 -1.37
C ILE A 28 5.90 -14.44 -0.99
N ASP A 29 7.02 -14.51 -1.73
CA ASP A 29 8.08 -15.50 -1.51
C ASP A 29 8.77 -15.32 -0.14
N MET A 30 8.85 -14.08 0.36
CA MET A 30 9.36 -13.78 1.71
C MET A 30 8.39 -14.22 2.81
N GLY A 31 7.11 -14.38 2.51
CA GLY A 31 6.10 -14.90 3.43
C GLY A 31 5.43 -13.83 4.30
N VAL A 32 5.34 -12.58 3.85
CA VAL A 32 4.54 -11.55 4.53
C VAL A 32 3.05 -11.93 4.58
N ASP A 33 2.30 -11.44 5.57
CA ASP A 33 0.85 -11.66 5.65
C ASP A 33 0.09 -10.82 4.62
N ALA A 34 0.60 -9.64 4.29
CA ALA A 34 0.01 -8.68 3.35
C ALA A 34 1.09 -7.96 2.54
N PHE A 35 0.71 -7.32 1.47
CA PHE A 35 1.48 -6.25 0.86
C PHE A 35 0.56 -5.09 0.45
N GLU A 36 1.14 -3.91 0.44
CA GLU A 36 0.47 -2.68 0.07
C GLU A 36 0.80 -2.30 -1.38
N PHE A 37 -0.10 -1.58 -2.04
CA PHE A 37 0.05 -1.03 -3.37
C PHE A 37 -0.80 0.23 -3.60
N ASP A 38 -0.35 1.06 -4.54
CA ASP A 38 -0.90 2.37 -4.86
C ASP A 38 -1.69 2.34 -6.18
N ILE A 39 -2.91 2.90 -6.21
CA ILE A 39 -3.77 2.89 -7.40
C ILE A 39 -3.95 4.30 -7.96
N TRP A 40 -3.71 4.43 -9.28
CA TRP A 40 -4.17 5.50 -10.15
C TRP A 40 -5.05 4.94 -11.27
N LEU A 41 -5.88 5.80 -11.88
CA LEU A 41 -6.51 5.46 -13.17
C LEU A 41 -5.68 6.02 -14.33
N SER A 42 -5.55 5.24 -15.39
CA SER A 42 -5.12 5.73 -16.69
C SER A 42 -6.19 6.63 -17.32
N LYS A 43 -5.87 7.33 -18.39
CA LYS A 43 -6.81 8.15 -19.16
C LYS A 43 -8.04 7.36 -19.65
N ASP A 44 -7.85 6.11 -20.00
CA ASP A 44 -8.88 5.15 -20.43
C ASP A 44 -9.45 4.31 -19.29
N LYS A 45 -9.28 4.81 -18.03
CA LYS A 45 -9.93 4.30 -16.80
C LYS A 45 -9.52 2.89 -16.40
N VAL A 46 -8.32 2.48 -16.70
CA VAL A 46 -7.75 1.24 -16.20
C VAL A 46 -6.97 1.50 -14.92
N PRO A 47 -7.22 0.77 -13.81
CA PRO A 47 -6.43 0.89 -12.60
C PRO A 47 -5.02 0.38 -12.81
N VAL A 48 -4.02 1.24 -12.61
CA VAL A 48 -2.59 0.96 -12.73
C VAL A 48 -1.89 1.20 -11.39
N LEU A 49 -0.77 0.51 -11.17
CA LEU A 49 -0.09 0.49 -9.89
C LEU A 49 1.19 1.32 -9.95
N MET A 50 1.18 2.46 -9.25
CA MET A 50 2.32 3.34 -9.09
C MET A 50 2.08 4.31 -7.93
N HIS A 51 3.12 4.72 -7.21
CA HIS A 51 2.95 5.67 -6.10
C HIS A 51 2.68 7.09 -6.59
N ASP A 52 3.51 7.58 -7.53
CA ASP A 52 3.43 8.96 -8.01
C ASP A 52 2.58 9.04 -9.29
N CYS A 53 1.75 10.09 -9.42
CA CYS A 53 1.09 10.35 -10.70
C CYS A 53 2.10 10.65 -11.81
N ASN A 54 3.22 11.31 -11.47
CA ASN A 54 4.33 11.56 -12.40
C ASN A 54 5.33 10.39 -12.34
N PRO A 55 5.49 9.62 -13.44
CA PRO A 55 6.36 8.45 -13.46
C PRO A 55 7.87 8.78 -13.45
N LYS A 56 8.25 10.05 -13.35
CA LYS A 56 9.66 10.49 -13.43
C LYS A 56 10.58 9.75 -12.49
N ARG A 57 10.21 9.59 -11.22
CA ARG A 57 11.09 9.02 -10.18
C ARG A 57 11.46 7.56 -10.46
N THR A 58 10.52 6.76 -10.93
CA THR A 58 10.71 5.32 -11.16
C THR A 58 11.01 4.95 -12.61
N CYS A 59 10.48 5.75 -13.58
CA CYS A 59 10.60 5.46 -15.01
C CYS A 59 11.49 6.46 -15.77
N GLY A 60 11.90 7.58 -15.13
CA GLY A 60 12.69 8.63 -15.81
C GLY A 60 11.90 9.49 -16.81
N VAL A 61 10.58 9.33 -16.91
CA VAL A 61 9.71 9.99 -17.89
C VAL A 61 8.78 10.98 -17.18
N GLU A 62 8.74 12.22 -17.63
CA GLU A 62 7.79 13.24 -17.14
C GLU A 62 6.39 13.00 -17.70
N GLY A 63 5.37 13.20 -16.86
CA GLY A 63 3.97 13.09 -17.26
C GLY A 63 3.04 12.95 -16.09
N CYS A 64 1.81 12.56 -16.36
CA CYS A 64 0.84 12.18 -15.34
C CYS A 64 0.04 10.97 -15.83
N LEU A 65 -0.04 9.91 -15.06
CA LEU A 65 -0.72 8.65 -15.43
C LEU A 65 -2.17 8.88 -15.88
N ARG A 66 -2.86 9.85 -15.28
CA ARG A 66 -4.24 10.20 -15.64
C ARG A 66 -4.41 10.74 -17.07
N ASP A 67 -3.33 11.26 -17.65
CA ASP A 67 -3.32 11.81 -19.00
C ASP A 67 -2.81 10.81 -20.05
N MET A 68 -2.30 9.66 -19.59
CA MET A 68 -1.75 8.58 -20.42
C MET A 68 -2.74 7.43 -20.55
N THR A 69 -2.89 6.88 -21.75
CA THR A 69 -3.62 5.63 -21.99
C THR A 69 -2.86 4.44 -21.39
N LEU A 70 -3.54 3.31 -21.17
CA LEU A 70 -2.85 2.08 -20.72
C LEU A 70 -1.73 1.68 -21.68
N GLU A 71 -1.94 1.82 -23.00
CA GLU A 71 -0.92 1.53 -24.01
C GLU A 71 0.35 2.37 -23.82
N GLU A 72 0.19 3.68 -23.55
CA GLU A 72 1.31 4.59 -23.27
C GLU A 72 1.99 4.24 -21.92
N ILE A 73 1.21 3.92 -20.89
CA ILE A 73 1.73 3.51 -19.56
C ILE A 73 2.55 2.22 -19.67
N LYS A 74 2.12 1.25 -20.49
CA LYS A 74 2.83 -0.01 -20.73
C LYS A 74 4.17 0.15 -21.49
N GLN A 75 4.46 1.32 -22.02
CA GLN A 75 5.78 1.64 -22.58
C GLN A 75 6.76 2.18 -21.54
N LEU A 76 6.30 2.49 -20.33
CA LEU A 76 7.15 2.94 -19.23
C LEU A 76 7.95 1.78 -18.65
N ASP A 77 9.22 2.05 -18.30
CA ASP A 77 10.09 1.09 -17.62
C ASP A 77 10.29 1.52 -16.15
N PRO A 78 9.53 0.97 -15.20
CA PRO A 78 9.63 1.32 -13.78
C PRO A 78 10.83 0.64 -13.10
N CYS A 79 11.97 0.54 -13.78
CA CYS A 79 13.17 -0.13 -13.28
C CYS A 79 13.83 0.59 -12.08
N TYR A 80 13.45 1.84 -11.81
CA TYR A 80 13.96 2.68 -10.73
C TYR A 80 15.50 2.77 -10.76
N GLU A 81 16.02 3.29 -11.89
CA GLU A 81 17.45 3.34 -12.16
C GLU A 81 18.26 4.03 -11.05
N GLU A 82 17.74 5.11 -10.45
CA GLU A 82 18.38 5.81 -9.33
C GLU A 82 18.67 4.88 -8.14
N LYS A 83 17.74 3.95 -7.85
CA LYS A 83 17.87 3.02 -6.71
C LYS A 83 18.60 1.73 -7.05
N PHE A 84 18.38 1.18 -8.22
CA PHE A 84 18.85 -0.17 -8.60
C PHE A 84 19.85 -0.19 -9.75
N GLY A 85 20.21 0.98 -10.30
CA GLY A 85 21.02 1.04 -11.52
C GLY A 85 20.31 0.32 -12.68
N ASN A 86 21.07 -0.37 -13.51
CA ASN A 86 20.53 -1.09 -14.67
C ASN A 86 20.01 -2.51 -14.35
N LYS A 87 19.96 -2.90 -13.07
CA LYS A 87 19.62 -4.28 -12.65
C LYS A 87 18.29 -4.79 -13.21
N PHE A 88 17.29 -3.94 -13.28
CA PHE A 88 15.94 -4.32 -13.68
C PHE A 88 15.48 -3.70 -15.01
N LYS A 89 16.37 -3.00 -15.70
CA LYS A 89 16.07 -2.29 -16.95
C LYS A 89 15.50 -3.22 -18.03
N GLY A 90 14.34 -2.89 -18.54
CA GLY A 90 13.62 -3.70 -19.54
C GLY A 90 13.09 -5.04 -19.03
N GLN A 91 13.03 -5.25 -17.71
CA GLN A 91 12.56 -6.51 -17.10
C GLN A 91 11.26 -6.33 -16.31
N VAL A 92 10.81 -5.10 -16.13
CA VAL A 92 9.60 -4.77 -15.35
C VAL A 92 8.72 -3.82 -16.12
N GLU A 93 7.42 -3.87 -15.82
CA GLU A 93 6.40 -3.02 -16.41
C GLU A 93 5.55 -2.40 -15.31
N VAL A 94 4.83 -1.32 -15.61
CA VAL A 94 3.77 -0.79 -14.72
C VAL A 94 2.60 -1.75 -14.77
N PRO A 95 2.25 -2.42 -13.65
CA PRO A 95 1.17 -3.38 -13.65
C PRO A 95 -0.20 -2.67 -13.61
N THR A 96 -1.20 -3.35 -14.14
CA THR A 96 -2.61 -3.08 -13.84
C THR A 96 -3.01 -3.79 -12.54
N LEU A 97 -4.07 -3.32 -11.89
CA LEU A 97 -4.67 -4.03 -10.76
C LEU A 97 -5.09 -5.45 -11.14
N ARG A 98 -5.61 -5.67 -12.36
CA ARG A 98 -6.00 -7.01 -12.84
C ARG A 98 -4.81 -7.97 -12.87
N GLU A 99 -3.66 -7.54 -13.41
CA GLU A 99 -2.44 -8.37 -13.45
C GLU A 99 -1.95 -8.74 -12.04
N LEU A 100 -2.03 -7.80 -11.09
CA LEU A 100 -1.73 -8.09 -9.69
C LEU A 100 -2.68 -9.14 -9.10
N LEU A 101 -3.99 -8.99 -9.34
CA LEU A 101 -4.98 -9.92 -8.80
C LEU A 101 -4.84 -11.33 -9.40
N GLU A 102 -4.44 -11.45 -10.67
CA GLU A 102 -4.08 -12.74 -11.27
C GLU A 102 -2.83 -13.36 -10.60
N LEU A 103 -1.81 -12.56 -10.32
CA LEU A 103 -0.63 -13.03 -9.59
C LEU A 103 -1.00 -13.54 -8.19
N VAL A 104 -1.81 -12.77 -7.44
CA VAL A 104 -2.27 -13.16 -6.10
C VAL A 104 -3.08 -14.45 -6.16
N LYS A 105 -4.02 -14.55 -7.09
CA LYS A 105 -4.85 -15.76 -7.28
C LYS A 105 -4.02 -17.00 -7.58
N ALA A 106 -2.97 -16.84 -8.38
CA ALA A 106 -2.11 -17.94 -8.79
C ALA A 106 -1.14 -18.39 -7.70
N LYS A 107 -0.55 -17.45 -6.93
CA LYS A 107 0.55 -17.74 -6.00
C LYS A 107 0.13 -17.81 -4.54
N ARG A 108 -0.75 -16.91 -4.11
CA ARG A 108 -1.17 -16.78 -2.72
C ARG A 108 -2.63 -16.30 -2.61
N PRO A 109 -3.62 -17.17 -2.91
CA PRO A 109 -5.03 -16.78 -2.98
C PRO A 109 -5.62 -16.31 -1.63
N ASP A 110 -4.96 -16.58 -0.51
CA ASP A 110 -5.32 -16.12 0.84
C ASP A 110 -4.65 -14.81 1.25
N MET A 111 -3.86 -14.18 0.36
CA MET A 111 -3.13 -12.93 0.64
C MET A 111 -4.07 -11.81 1.06
N MET A 112 -3.67 -11.04 2.07
CA MET A 112 -4.31 -9.77 2.44
C MET A 112 -3.65 -8.63 1.67
N LEU A 113 -4.42 -7.57 1.38
CA LEU A 113 -3.98 -6.49 0.52
C LEU A 113 -4.21 -5.11 1.17
N GLY A 114 -3.16 -4.31 1.22
CA GLY A 114 -3.22 -2.89 1.51
C GLY A 114 -3.45 -2.12 0.22
N VAL A 115 -4.59 -1.44 0.08
CA VAL A 115 -5.02 -0.77 -1.15
C VAL A 115 -5.00 0.74 -0.93
N GLU A 116 -3.95 1.43 -1.37
CA GLU A 116 -3.92 2.89 -1.27
C GLU A 116 -4.53 3.55 -2.51
N ILE A 117 -5.59 4.33 -2.30
CA ILE A 117 -6.21 5.14 -3.34
C ILE A 117 -5.45 6.45 -3.44
N LYS A 118 -4.71 6.63 -4.54
CA LYS A 118 -3.90 7.85 -4.80
C LYS A 118 -4.67 8.91 -5.59
N GLU A 119 -5.56 8.49 -6.45
CA GLU A 119 -6.46 9.39 -7.16
C GLU A 119 -7.77 9.52 -6.38
N TYR A 120 -7.95 10.67 -5.71
CA TYR A 120 -9.06 10.90 -4.78
C TYR A 120 -10.38 11.18 -5.51
N THR A 121 -10.83 10.21 -6.32
CA THR A 121 -12.12 10.23 -7.00
C THR A 121 -12.96 9.01 -6.62
N GLU A 122 -14.27 9.18 -6.57
CA GLU A 122 -15.21 8.09 -6.35
C GLU A 122 -15.14 7.05 -7.47
N GLU A 123 -14.89 7.50 -8.70
CA GLU A 123 -14.71 6.62 -9.86
C GLU A 123 -13.55 5.65 -9.66
N THR A 124 -12.41 6.12 -9.15
CA THR A 124 -11.25 5.26 -8.85
C THR A 124 -11.61 4.20 -7.82
N VAL A 125 -12.30 4.61 -6.76
CA VAL A 125 -12.79 3.68 -5.73
C VAL A 125 -13.72 2.64 -6.33
N ASP A 126 -14.73 3.08 -7.11
CA ASP A 126 -15.74 2.19 -7.68
C ASP A 126 -15.13 1.13 -8.59
N ILE A 127 -14.21 1.54 -9.47
CA ILE A 127 -13.53 0.63 -10.40
C ILE A 127 -12.63 -0.36 -9.64
N ALA A 128 -11.84 0.12 -8.67
CA ALA A 128 -10.97 -0.73 -7.87
C ALA A 128 -11.78 -1.76 -7.06
N VAL A 129 -12.82 -1.31 -6.35
CA VAL A 129 -13.69 -2.19 -5.56
C VAL A 129 -14.41 -3.21 -6.43
N ALA A 130 -14.88 -2.82 -7.63
CA ALA A 130 -15.52 -3.76 -8.56
C ALA A 130 -14.58 -4.90 -8.95
N LEU A 131 -13.31 -4.58 -9.29
CA LEU A 131 -12.30 -5.59 -9.59
C LEU A 131 -11.99 -6.49 -8.40
N LEU A 132 -11.77 -5.93 -7.22
CA LEU A 132 -11.48 -6.70 -6.00
C LEU A 132 -12.63 -7.66 -5.65
N LYS A 133 -13.88 -7.26 -5.87
CA LYS A 133 -15.06 -8.12 -5.70
C LYS A 133 -15.15 -9.19 -6.79
N GLU A 134 -14.86 -8.87 -8.05
CA GLU A 134 -14.79 -9.83 -9.17
C GLU A 134 -13.84 -11.01 -8.85
N TYR A 135 -12.70 -10.68 -8.20
CA TYR A 135 -11.70 -11.69 -7.79
C TYR A 135 -11.96 -12.32 -6.42
N GLY A 136 -13.00 -11.90 -5.69
CA GLY A 136 -13.34 -12.42 -4.36
C GLY A 136 -12.32 -12.08 -3.28
N ILE A 137 -11.62 -10.94 -3.42
CA ILE A 137 -10.52 -10.50 -2.54
C ILE A 137 -10.94 -9.35 -1.63
N PHE A 138 -12.02 -8.62 -1.96
CA PHE A 138 -12.44 -7.39 -1.29
C PHE A 138 -12.45 -7.49 0.26
N ASP A 139 -12.96 -8.57 0.82
CA ASP A 139 -13.07 -8.75 2.28
C ASP A 139 -11.71 -8.98 2.99
N ARG A 140 -10.63 -9.11 2.21
CA ARG A 140 -9.25 -9.23 2.70
C ARG A 140 -8.41 -7.97 2.46
N CYS A 141 -9.07 -6.87 2.08
CA CYS A 141 -8.40 -5.60 1.82
C CYS A 141 -8.52 -4.64 2.98
N TRP A 142 -7.44 -3.89 3.24
CA TRP A 142 -7.47 -2.59 3.93
C TRP A 142 -7.39 -1.49 2.88
N PHE A 143 -8.25 -0.49 2.99
CA PHE A 143 -8.23 0.64 2.07
C PHE A 143 -7.62 1.86 2.73
N TYR A 144 -6.60 2.43 2.11
CA TYR A 144 -5.84 3.58 2.58
C TYR A 144 -6.09 4.79 1.69
N ALA A 145 -6.12 5.97 2.27
CA ALA A 145 -6.07 7.23 1.53
C ALA A 145 -5.68 8.38 2.46
N PHE A 146 -4.94 9.36 1.95
CA PHE A 146 -4.68 10.64 2.62
C PHE A 146 -5.79 11.67 2.38
N ASN A 147 -7.03 11.22 2.13
CA ASN A 147 -8.21 12.05 1.88
C ASN A 147 -9.42 11.52 2.65
N GLY A 148 -9.96 12.33 3.57
CA GLY A 148 -11.05 11.93 4.45
C GLY A 148 -12.34 11.61 3.70
N ARG A 149 -12.68 12.38 2.65
CA ARG A 149 -13.87 12.12 1.82
C ARG A 149 -13.81 10.74 1.15
N ILE A 150 -12.63 10.33 0.67
CA ILE A 150 -12.45 9.00 0.06
C ILE A 150 -12.58 7.87 1.09
N ILE A 151 -12.00 8.04 2.28
CA ILE A 151 -12.16 7.08 3.37
C ILE A 151 -13.64 6.94 3.75
N ARG A 152 -14.35 8.06 3.93
CA ARG A 152 -15.78 8.05 4.23
C ARG A 152 -16.60 7.39 3.12
N TYR A 153 -16.32 7.71 1.86
CA TYR A 153 -17.01 7.09 0.72
C TYR A 153 -16.84 5.56 0.68
N LEU A 154 -15.61 5.07 0.90
CA LEU A 154 -15.31 3.65 1.02
C LEU A 154 -16.13 3.00 2.16
N LYS A 155 -16.16 3.67 3.31
CA LYS A 155 -16.89 3.18 4.50
C LYS A 155 -18.39 3.12 4.28
N GLU A 156 -18.99 4.23 3.85
CA GLU A 156 -20.44 4.36 3.74
C GLU A 156 -21.02 3.55 2.58
N LYS A 157 -20.38 3.56 1.41
CA LYS A 157 -20.88 2.87 0.22
C LYS A 157 -20.61 1.38 0.23
N TYR A 158 -19.44 0.97 0.70
CA TYR A 158 -18.97 -0.40 0.54
C TYR A 158 -18.82 -1.16 1.86
N ASN A 159 -18.94 -0.48 3.00
CA ASN A 159 -18.59 -1.01 4.31
C ASN A 159 -17.16 -1.61 4.31
N ALA A 160 -16.27 -0.97 3.57
CA ALA A 160 -14.87 -1.39 3.45
C ALA A 160 -14.14 -1.27 4.79
N ARG A 161 -13.10 -2.08 4.99
CA ARG A 161 -12.17 -1.91 6.10
C ARG A 161 -11.21 -0.77 5.75
N THR A 162 -11.30 0.33 6.49
CA THR A 162 -10.66 1.59 6.16
C THR A 162 -9.57 1.97 7.15
N MET A 163 -8.48 2.53 6.63
CA MET A 163 -7.44 3.15 7.42
C MET A 163 -7.20 4.58 6.89
N GLY A 164 -7.25 5.54 7.81
CA GLY A 164 -6.81 6.89 7.54
C GLY A 164 -5.59 7.24 8.38
N TYR A 165 -5.14 8.47 8.28
CA TYR A 165 -3.94 8.97 8.95
C TYR A 165 -4.27 10.06 9.97
N PRO A 166 -3.32 10.53 10.79
CA PRO A 166 -3.49 11.72 11.64
C PRO A 166 -4.10 12.90 10.89
N ASP A 167 -4.99 13.62 11.56
CA ASP A 167 -5.75 14.74 11.01
C ASP A 167 -4.90 15.75 10.23
N PHE A 168 -3.72 16.12 10.75
CA PHE A 168 -2.81 17.05 10.08
C PHE A 168 -2.16 16.52 8.80
N GLN A 169 -2.23 15.21 8.54
CA GLN A 169 -1.74 14.58 7.32
C GLN A 169 -2.85 14.40 6.26
N MET A 170 -4.13 14.56 6.65
CA MET A 170 -5.28 14.30 5.80
C MET A 170 -5.72 15.53 5.03
N GLN A 171 -5.98 15.34 3.74
CA GLN A 171 -6.83 16.27 2.98
C GLN A 171 -8.31 16.01 3.32
N GLU A 172 -9.13 17.05 3.31
CA GLU A 172 -10.57 16.94 3.57
C GLU A 172 -10.90 16.08 4.81
N PHE A 173 -10.12 16.27 5.89
CA PHE A 173 -10.37 15.54 7.14
C PHE A 173 -11.70 15.98 7.77
N ASP A 174 -12.54 14.99 8.10
CA ASP A 174 -13.89 15.21 8.66
C ASP A 174 -14.18 14.41 9.94
N GLY A 175 -13.14 13.80 10.51
CA GLY A 175 -13.23 13.01 11.74
C GLY A 175 -12.66 11.61 11.62
N TYR A 176 -12.60 10.89 12.74
CA TYR A 176 -12.06 9.53 12.82
C TYR A 176 -13.15 8.45 12.77
N ASP A 177 -14.42 8.81 12.70
CA ASP A 177 -15.56 7.88 12.78
C ASP A 177 -15.68 6.96 11.54
N ALA A 178 -15.09 7.36 10.42
CA ALA A 178 -14.99 6.51 9.22
C ALA A 178 -13.76 5.58 9.23
N TYR A 179 -12.92 5.61 10.27
CA TYR A 179 -11.70 4.81 10.36
C TYR A 179 -11.93 3.54 11.17
N ASP A 180 -11.56 2.40 10.63
CA ASP A 180 -11.41 1.16 11.41
C ASP A 180 -10.02 1.08 12.06
N GLU A 181 -9.03 1.72 11.43
CA GLU A 181 -7.62 1.68 11.83
C GLU A 181 -6.94 3.02 11.54
N ILE A 182 -5.78 3.25 12.16
CA ILE A 182 -4.98 4.48 11.94
C ILE A 182 -3.57 4.15 11.50
N GLY A 183 -3.09 4.82 10.44
CA GLY A 183 -1.73 4.72 9.94
C GLY A 183 -0.79 5.72 10.64
N LEU A 184 0.32 5.23 11.21
CA LEU A 184 1.31 6.06 11.91
C LEU A 184 2.70 5.83 11.28
N CYS A 185 3.27 6.88 10.69
CA CYS A 185 4.62 6.82 10.13
C CYS A 185 5.69 6.82 11.23
N MET A 186 6.90 6.35 10.92
CA MET A 186 7.96 6.14 11.92
C MET A 186 8.35 7.37 12.72
N TRP A 187 8.30 8.59 12.15
CA TRP A 187 8.61 9.78 12.95
C TRP A 187 7.54 10.06 14.02
N ILE A 188 6.26 9.71 13.77
CA ILE A 188 5.21 9.75 14.80
C ILE A 188 5.46 8.66 15.84
N CYS A 189 5.74 7.43 15.40
CA CYS A 189 6.02 6.30 16.30
C CYS A 189 7.19 6.59 17.27
N LYS A 190 8.17 7.39 16.83
CA LYS A 190 9.34 7.83 17.62
C LYS A 190 9.08 9.06 18.50
N SER A 191 7.90 9.65 18.46
CA SER A 191 7.53 10.87 19.18
C SER A 191 6.42 10.65 20.21
N GLU A 192 6.15 11.67 21.02
CA GLU A 192 5.02 11.68 21.97
C GLU A 192 3.64 11.68 21.26
N LEU A 193 3.60 12.09 19.99
CA LEU A 193 2.37 12.03 19.20
C LEU A 193 1.84 10.61 19.05
N CYS A 194 2.70 9.60 19.12
CA CYS A 194 2.26 8.21 19.07
C CYS A 194 1.23 7.90 20.17
N GLU A 195 1.51 8.28 21.40
CA GLU A 195 0.61 8.07 22.54
C GLU A 195 -0.73 8.80 22.37
N PHE A 196 -0.67 10.03 21.83
CA PHE A 196 -1.89 10.81 21.54
C PHE A 196 -2.81 10.09 20.53
N TYR A 197 -2.25 9.54 19.44
CA TYR A 197 -3.05 8.84 18.44
C TYR A 197 -3.46 7.43 18.89
N MET A 198 -2.60 6.72 19.61
CA MET A 198 -2.96 5.43 20.21
C MET A 198 -4.11 5.55 21.24
N ALA A 199 -4.20 6.66 21.97
CA ALA A 199 -5.28 6.94 22.92
C ALA A 199 -6.67 7.05 22.26
N LYS A 200 -6.75 7.18 20.92
CA LYS A 200 -8.03 7.13 20.18
C LYS A 200 -8.65 5.73 20.15
N GLY A 201 -7.88 4.68 20.54
CA GLY A 201 -8.37 3.30 20.64
C GLY A 201 -8.51 2.57 19.30
N LEU A 202 -8.06 3.17 18.19
CA LEU A 202 -8.00 2.52 16.89
C LEU A 202 -6.79 1.59 16.81
N PRO A 203 -6.89 0.38 16.20
CA PRO A 203 -5.73 -0.41 15.85
C PRO A 203 -4.77 0.38 14.97
N ALA A 204 -3.45 0.30 15.24
CA ALA A 204 -2.46 1.09 14.53
C ALA A 204 -1.68 0.26 13.51
N HIS A 205 -1.64 0.76 12.27
CA HIS A 205 -0.66 0.35 11.26
C HIS A 205 0.56 1.27 11.35
N MET A 206 1.75 0.73 11.58
CA MET A 206 2.97 1.53 11.71
C MET A 206 3.91 1.29 10.52
N PHE A 207 4.38 2.39 9.88
CA PHE A 207 5.12 2.34 8.60
C PHE A 207 6.19 3.44 8.49
N CYS A 208 7.33 3.26 7.76
CA CYS A 208 7.88 1.95 7.38
C CYS A 208 8.96 1.60 8.39
N ALA A 209 8.89 0.41 8.97
CA ALA A 209 9.88 -0.05 9.95
C ALA A 209 10.85 -1.04 9.26
N ASP A 210 12.04 -0.55 8.89
CA ASP A 210 13.01 -1.28 8.07
C ASP A 210 14.20 -1.82 8.88
N THR A 211 14.28 -1.50 10.17
CA THR A 211 15.32 -2.01 11.08
C THR A 211 14.72 -2.81 12.22
N ALA A 212 15.50 -3.70 12.83
CA ALA A 212 15.06 -4.48 13.99
C ALA A 212 14.62 -3.56 15.16
N GLU A 213 15.30 -2.43 15.36
CA GLU A 213 14.98 -1.45 16.38
C GLU A 213 13.63 -0.77 16.11
N ASP A 214 13.36 -0.41 14.85
CA ASP A 214 12.10 0.22 14.46
C ASP A 214 10.94 -0.76 14.57
N VAL A 215 11.14 -2.02 14.17
CA VAL A 215 10.16 -3.10 14.33
C VAL A 215 9.83 -3.31 15.81
N GLN A 216 10.85 -3.42 16.67
CA GLN A 216 10.64 -3.61 18.11
C GLN A 216 9.90 -2.42 18.72
N LEU A 217 10.27 -1.18 18.33
CA LEU A 217 9.55 0.02 18.78
C LEU A 217 8.06 -0.04 18.40
N CYS A 218 7.72 -0.43 17.17
CA CYS A 218 6.33 -0.56 16.74
C CYS A 218 5.57 -1.61 17.56
N ILE A 219 6.21 -2.74 17.88
CA ILE A 219 5.64 -3.78 18.74
C ILE A 219 5.39 -3.24 20.15
N ASP A 220 6.37 -2.57 20.73
CA ASP A 220 6.28 -1.99 22.09
C ASP A 220 5.20 -0.91 22.16
N ARG A 221 4.96 -0.17 21.06
CA ARG A 221 3.88 0.81 20.90
C ARG A 221 2.51 0.18 20.64
N GLY A 222 2.44 -1.16 20.45
CA GLY A 222 1.18 -1.88 20.27
C GLY A 222 0.64 -1.89 18.85
N ALA A 223 1.51 -1.89 17.85
CA ALA A 223 1.11 -2.01 16.43
C ALA A 223 0.24 -3.25 16.20
N SER A 224 -0.78 -3.13 15.39
CA SER A 224 -1.60 -4.25 14.88
C SER A 224 -1.08 -4.80 13.56
N LEU A 225 -0.44 -3.93 12.78
CA LEU A 225 0.23 -4.24 11.52
C LEU A 225 1.50 -3.38 11.42
N ILE A 226 2.56 -3.94 10.87
CA ILE A 226 3.79 -3.23 10.55
C ILE A 226 4.06 -3.36 9.05
N THR A 227 4.21 -2.23 8.39
CA THR A 227 4.59 -2.14 6.97
C THR A 227 6.09 -1.85 6.87
N ALA A 228 6.81 -2.57 6.00
CA ALA A 228 8.25 -2.40 5.80
C ALA A 228 8.62 -2.37 4.31
N ASN A 229 9.59 -1.52 3.96
CA ASN A 229 10.25 -1.58 2.64
C ASN A 229 11.14 -2.83 2.53
N ASP A 230 11.84 -3.14 3.63
CA ASP A 230 12.58 -4.40 3.84
C ASP A 230 11.84 -5.27 4.87
N PRO A 231 11.05 -6.27 4.42
CA PRO A 231 10.33 -7.13 5.36
C PRO A 231 11.22 -8.11 6.15
N ALA A 232 12.51 -8.28 5.82
CA ALA A 232 13.32 -9.31 6.46
C ALA A 232 13.48 -9.15 7.97
N PRO A 233 13.82 -7.96 8.54
CA PRO A 233 13.87 -7.77 9.99
C PRO A 233 12.52 -8.00 10.67
N LEU A 234 11.43 -7.53 10.03
CA LEU A 234 10.07 -7.71 10.53
C LEU A 234 9.70 -9.19 10.63
N LEU A 235 9.95 -9.96 9.57
CA LEU A 235 9.63 -11.38 9.51
C LEU A 235 10.46 -12.20 10.49
N GLU A 236 11.72 -11.84 10.71
CA GLU A 236 12.57 -12.53 11.70
C GLU A 236 12.04 -12.35 13.12
N ILE A 237 11.65 -11.12 13.49
CA ILE A 237 11.09 -10.84 14.81
C ILE A 237 9.70 -11.47 14.97
N ALA A 238 8.84 -11.35 13.96
CA ALA A 238 7.47 -11.87 14.01
C ALA A 238 7.40 -13.40 14.18
N LYS A 239 8.40 -14.16 13.76
CA LYS A 239 8.48 -15.62 13.99
C LYS A 239 8.54 -16.00 15.48
N ASN A 240 8.93 -15.08 16.33
CA ASN A 240 9.15 -15.33 17.77
C ASN A 240 8.03 -14.74 18.65
N LEU A 241 6.98 -14.17 18.05
CA LEU A 241 5.80 -13.63 18.74
C LEU A 241 4.66 -14.65 18.79
#